data_e92faaa4217b20bdbc2bbdad6301c437
#
_entry.id   e92faaa4217b20bdbc2bbdad6301c437
#
_cell.length_a   1.000
_cell.length_b   1.000
_cell.length_c   1.000
_cell.angle_alpha   90.00
_cell.angle_beta   90.00
_cell.angle_gamma   90.00
#
_symmetry.space_group_name_H-M   'P 1'
#
loop_
_entity.id
_entity.type
_entity.pdbx_description
1 polymer ?
#
loop_
_entity_poly.entity_id
_entity_poly.type
_entity_poly.pdbx_seq_one_letter_code
_entity_poly.pdbx_strand_id
1 'polypeptide(L)'
;MASTVEVSNETVEFVKRFEGLRLTSYWDYHQWSIGYGSISYEGQTITEEQAARKLQGDLKKYATSLTAALYVTLLPDQETALLSAAYNLGVTGISRIIKVCNTGDFDAAAKLLRRYDHAGGEKLPALTRRSEAEARLLSRRRTLVVDSQMRGQPRVQYERTYYLMPSDASKQEFMDIAGEVYNQKSTVGFSADDAGIGDLDKRNAVLVYPERQPKKLTEWFSTHYNGVNIIHHPKHTPVAPELPVGLTKVGLHGSADGSWGNPILPDTIDLIKEAKIEAYKGLSNESAATVKVLQDINPDMFILIRLFAKVNKQASQPQQFLDAVAQDAVKWYDAGVRHFEVHNEPNLKIDDSAEGMWDVWKDGAEFGTWFLSVVAQLRQLMPEAQFGYPGLSPGHYIPGVRYDPIRFFNESWVAVNEADFICAHCYWVTGDQIYSEDNGQWYKRYYSKNKPIMITEFSNPSPDVPKHEKGLQYVDYYKSLNNVHSAYSFLSTASSGFQHETWHGSDIATLVGQRDGS
;
A
#
# COMPACT_ATOMS: atom_id res chain seq x y z
N MET A 1 3.82 11.36 -1.66
CA MET A 1 3.99 12.54 -2.53
C MET A 1 4.17 12.02 -3.94
N ALA A 2 3.50 12.64 -4.93
CA ALA A 2 3.93 12.45 -6.30
C ALA A 2 5.42 12.80 -6.36
N SER A 3 6.25 11.97 -7.00
CA SER A 3 7.67 12.30 -7.15
C SER A 3 7.78 13.62 -7.90
N THR A 4 8.69 14.47 -7.46
CA THR A 4 9.06 15.65 -8.24
C THR A 4 9.66 15.16 -9.55
N VAL A 5 9.11 15.58 -10.68
CA VAL A 5 9.69 15.26 -11.99
C VAL A 5 10.97 16.10 -12.15
N GLU A 6 12.09 15.41 -12.39
CA GLU A 6 13.40 16.05 -12.48
C GLU A 6 13.93 16.08 -13.92
N VAL A 7 14.66 17.13 -14.24
CA VAL A 7 15.32 17.27 -15.54
C VAL A 7 16.76 16.80 -15.43
N SER A 8 17.01 15.57 -15.85
CA SER A 8 18.37 15.01 -15.90
C SER A 8 19.14 15.45 -17.15
N ASN A 9 20.46 15.25 -17.14
CA ASN A 9 21.28 15.48 -18.33
C ASN A 9 20.87 14.55 -19.48
N GLU A 10 20.50 13.30 -19.16
CA GLU A 10 20.00 12.32 -20.13
C GLU A 10 18.72 12.81 -20.80
N THR A 11 17.83 13.46 -20.05
CA THR A 11 16.60 14.07 -20.59
C THR A 11 16.94 15.17 -21.58
N VAL A 12 17.88 16.05 -21.24
CA VAL A 12 18.31 17.14 -22.15
C VAL A 12 18.90 16.56 -23.44
N GLU A 13 19.80 15.59 -23.33
CA GLU A 13 20.42 14.93 -24.49
C GLU A 13 19.41 14.13 -25.30
N PHE A 14 18.41 13.53 -24.66
CA PHE A 14 17.34 12.83 -25.36
C PHE A 14 16.51 13.81 -26.23
N VAL A 15 16.09 14.94 -25.69
CA VAL A 15 15.29 15.93 -26.43
C VAL A 15 16.10 16.52 -27.59
N LYS A 16 17.37 16.86 -27.39
CA LYS A 16 18.27 17.38 -28.44
C LYS A 16 18.30 16.49 -29.70
N ARG A 17 18.13 15.18 -29.58
CA ARG A 17 18.15 14.25 -30.73
C ARG A 17 16.99 14.47 -31.71
N PHE A 18 15.90 15.07 -31.24
CA PHE A 18 14.69 15.31 -32.04
C PHE A 18 14.51 16.77 -32.43
N GLU A 19 15.20 17.68 -31.76
CA GLU A 19 15.15 19.11 -32.03
C GLU A 19 16.35 19.54 -32.88
N GLY A 20 16.11 20.35 -33.85
CA GLY A 20 17.19 20.94 -34.66
C GLY A 20 17.87 22.09 -33.91
N LEU A 21 19.20 22.13 -33.89
CA LEU A 21 19.96 23.26 -33.33
C LEU A 21 20.07 24.43 -34.31
N ARG A 22 19.57 25.62 -33.90
CA ARG A 22 19.75 26.87 -34.62
C ARG A 22 20.33 27.94 -33.70
N LEU A 23 21.54 28.39 -33.99
CA LEU A 23 22.25 29.37 -33.17
C LEU A 23 21.86 30.81 -33.47
N THR A 24 21.10 31.04 -34.56
CA THR A 24 20.49 32.35 -34.90
C THR A 24 18.98 32.17 -34.86
N SER A 25 18.28 33.18 -34.35
CA SER A 25 16.82 33.17 -34.25
C SER A 25 16.17 33.05 -35.63
N TYR A 26 15.06 32.35 -35.68
CA TYR A 26 14.23 32.13 -36.87
C TYR A 26 12.75 32.27 -36.53
N TRP A 27 11.96 32.68 -37.51
CA TRP A 27 10.52 32.77 -37.34
C TRP A 27 9.89 31.36 -37.46
N ASP A 28 9.18 30.94 -36.40
CA ASP A 28 8.52 29.66 -36.30
C ASP A 28 7.00 29.87 -36.16
N TYR A 29 6.32 29.91 -37.30
CA TYR A 29 4.87 30.10 -37.44
C TYR A 29 4.24 31.24 -36.62
N HIS A 30 4.54 31.37 -35.32
CA HIS A 30 3.90 32.30 -34.40
C HIS A 30 4.87 33.11 -33.54
N GLN A 31 6.14 32.73 -33.53
CA GLN A 31 7.14 33.33 -32.63
C GLN A 31 8.57 33.27 -33.21
N TRP A 32 9.44 34.11 -32.70
CA TRP A 32 10.87 33.91 -32.89
C TRP A 32 11.38 32.79 -31.99
N SER A 33 12.08 31.85 -32.57
CA SER A 33 12.66 30.69 -31.87
C SER A 33 14.18 30.64 -32.08
N ILE A 34 14.91 30.05 -31.13
CA ILE A 34 16.36 29.88 -31.16
C ILE A 34 16.79 28.62 -30.41
N GLY A 35 18.01 28.16 -30.67
CA GLY A 35 18.57 26.99 -30.03
C GLY A 35 17.82 25.70 -30.44
N TYR A 36 17.22 25.04 -29.51
CA TYR A 36 16.40 23.83 -29.67
C TYR A 36 14.88 24.12 -29.66
N GLY A 37 14.48 25.32 -30.14
CA GLY A 37 13.08 25.71 -30.19
C GLY A 37 12.64 26.66 -29.05
N SER A 38 13.55 27.17 -28.25
CA SER A 38 13.23 28.12 -27.16
C SER A 38 12.80 29.48 -27.72
N ILE A 39 11.90 30.18 -27.01
CA ILE A 39 11.43 31.51 -27.37
C ILE A 39 12.60 32.49 -27.44
N SER A 40 12.55 33.41 -28.44
CA SER A 40 13.59 34.33 -28.81
C SER A 40 13.01 35.65 -29.31
N TYR A 41 13.88 36.54 -29.80
CA TYR A 41 13.54 37.75 -30.53
C TYR A 41 14.36 37.84 -31.84
N GLU A 42 13.94 38.66 -32.74
CA GLU A 42 14.57 38.81 -34.06
C GLU A 42 16.06 39.17 -33.93
N GLY A 43 16.91 38.52 -34.73
CA GLY A 43 18.33 38.77 -34.78
C GLY A 43 19.16 38.26 -33.60
N GLN A 44 18.56 37.56 -32.63
CA GLN A 44 19.34 36.99 -31.54
C GLN A 44 20.27 35.88 -32.02
N THR A 45 21.50 35.86 -31.49
CA THR A 45 22.48 34.77 -31.67
C THR A 45 22.92 34.22 -30.31
N ILE A 46 23.16 32.93 -30.23
CA ILE A 46 23.61 32.27 -29.00
C ILE A 46 24.67 31.19 -29.32
N THR A 47 25.40 30.76 -28.30
CA THR A 47 26.26 29.60 -28.39
C THR A 47 25.48 28.31 -28.16
N GLU A 48 26.06 27.15 -28.52
CA GLU A 48 25.45 25.85 -28.26
C GLU A 48 25.21 25.60 -26.76
N GLU A 49 26.16 26.01 -25.91
CA GLU A 49 25.98 25.92 -24.47
C GLU A 49 24.82 26.76 -23.96
N GLN A 50 24.63 27.96 -24.53
CA GLN A 50 23.49 28.82 -24.21
C GLN A 50 22.18 28.19 -24.69
N ALA A 51 22.18 27.55 -25.87
CA ALA A 51 21.03 26.80 -26.37
C ALA A 51 20.66 25.63 -25.43
N ALA A 52 21.65 24.88 -24.96
CA ALA A 52 21.44 23.78 -24.00
C ALA A 52 20.87 24.28 -22.65
N ARG A 53 21.39 25.41 -22.13
CA ARG A 53 20.85 26.02 -20.90
C ARG A 53 19.41 26.53 -21.08
N LYS A 54 19.06 27.10 -22.24
CA LYS A 54 17.69 27.51 -22.55
C LYS A 54 16.75 26.28 -22.58
N LEU A 55 17.13 25.21 -23.29
CA LEU A 55 16.37 23.96 -23.33
C LEU A 55 16.15 23.40 -21.92
N GLN A 56 17.19 23.35 -21.10
CA GLN A 56 17.07 22.89 -19.72
C GLN A 56 16.10 23.74 -18.88
N GLY A 57 16.15 25.08 -19.09
CA GLY A 57 15.22 26.01 -18.45
C GLY A 57 13.76 25.79 -18.87
N ASP A 58 13.52 25.52 -20.14
CA ASP A 58 12.18 25.24 -20.66
C ASP A 58 11.67 23.87 -20.17
N LEU A 59 12.51 22.84 -20.16
CA LEU A 59 12.17 21.52 -19.61
C LEU A 59 11.82 21.60 -18.12
N LYS A 60 12.48 22.45 -17.32
CA LYS A 60 12.13 22.66 -15.90
C LYS A 60 10.71 23.23 -15.72
N LYS A 61 10.23 24.10 -16.62
CA LYS A 61 8.86 24.60 -16.60
C LYS A 61 7.85 23.46 -16.80
N TYR A 62 8.13 22.58 -17.78
CA TYR A 62 7.32 21.38 -18.02
C TYR A 62 7.39 20.40 -16.86
N ALA A 63 8.55 20.22 -16.23
CA ALA A 63 8.73 19.37 -15.05
C ALA A 63 7.84 19.83 -13.89
N THR A 64 7.79 21.13 -13.62
CA THR A 64 6.90 21.71 -12.60
C THR A 64 5.43 21.40 -12.89
N SER A 65 5.00 21.56 -14.14
CA SER A 65 3.62 21.30 -14.55
C SER A 65 3.28 19.82 -14.51
N LEU A 66 4.21 18.92 -14.89
CA LEU A 66 4.03 17.47 -14.81
C LEU A 66 3.99 17.00 -13.35
N THR A 67 4.84 17.54 -12.48
CA THR A 67 4.81 17.28 -11.04
C THR A 67 3.43 17.58 -10.43
N ALA A 68 2.80 18.67 -10.85
CA ALA A 68 1.47 19.05 -10.38
C ALA A 68 0.35 18.15 -10.93
N ALA A 69 0.55 17.52 -12.11
CA ALA A 69 -0.47 16.73 -12.80
C ALA A 69 -0.36 15.21 -12.58
N LEU A 70 0.77 14.74 -12.08
CA LEU A 70 1.05 13.31 -11.88
C LEU A 70 0.86 12.90 -10.42
N TYR A 71 0.16 11.79 -10.21
CA TYR A 71 -0.11 11.21 -8.90
C TYR A 71 0.61 9.87 -8.68
N VAL A 72 1.52 9.51 -9.60
CA VAL A 72 2.31 8.28 -9.58
C VAL A 72 3.79 8.62 -9.54
N THR A 73 4.59 7.75 -8.95
CA THR A 73 6.05 7.85 -9.01
C THR A 73 6.54 7.36 -10.37
N LEU A 74 7.32 8.17 -11.03
CA LEU A 74 7.92 7.85 -12.33
C LEU A 74 9.34 7.30 -12.15
N LEU A 75 9.76 6.51 -13.13
CA LEU A 75 11.15 6.17 -13.34
C LEU A 75 11.85 7.30 -14.11
N PRO A 76 13.18 7.46 -14.01
CA PRO A 76 13.92 8.45 -14.79
C PRO A 76 13.66 8.38 -16.30
N ASP A 77 13.54 7.16 -16.85
CA ASP A 77 13.17 6.94 -18.25
C ASP A 77 11.75 7.44 -18.57
N GLN A 78 10.81 7.22 -17.65
CA GLN A 78 9.43 7.67 -17.80
C GLN A 78 9.32 9.20 -17.65
N GLU A 79 10.11 9.80 -16.77
CA GLU A 79 10.24 11.26 -16.66
C GLU A 79 10.77 11.86 -17.97
N THR A 80 11.83 11.26 -18.52
CA THR A 80 12.42 11.65 -19.80
C THR A 80 11.39 11.58 -20.93
N ALA A 81 10.62 10.48 -21.00
CA ALA A 81 9.58 10.31 -22.02
C ALA A 81 8.50 11.40 -21.93
N LEU A 82 7.97 11.64 -20.71
CA LEU A 82 6.90 12.61 -20.50
C LEU A 82 7.39 14.05 -20.66
N LEU A 83 8.63 14.37 -20.25
CA LEU A 83 9.25 15.68 -20.48
C LEU A 83 9.46 15.95 -21.96
N SER A 84 9.94 14.96 -22.72
CA SER A 84 10.10 15.08 -24.17
C SER A 84 8.75 15.28 -24.87
N ALA A 85 7.75 14.47 -24.51
CA ALA A 85 6.41 14.59 -25.06
C ALA A 85 5.75 15.94 -24.70
N ALA A 86 5.92 16.41 -23.46
CA ALA A 86 5.42 17.71 -23.02
C ALA A 86 6.13 18.88 -23.73
N TYR A 87 7.43 18.76 -24.00
CA TYR A 87 8.18 19.75 -24.77
C TYR A 87 7.64 19.90 -26.19
N ASN A 88 7.28 18.79 -26.84
CA ASN A 88 6.76 18.76 -28.21
C ASN A 88 5.28 19.16 -28.31
N LEU A 89 4.44 18.73 -27.36
CA LEU A 89 2.98 18.80 -27.49
C LEU A 89 2.31 19.71 -26.45
N GLY A 90 3.08 20.20 -25.49
CA GLY A 90 2.57 20.87 -24.29
C GLY A 90 1.92 19.87 -23.30
N VAL A 91 1.85 20.26 -22.02
CA VAL A 91 1.23 19.42 -20.97
C VAL A 91 -0.25 19.16 -21.25
N THR A 92 -0.96 20.13 -21.80
CA THR A 92 -2.36 19.98 -22.21
C THR A 92 -2.49 18.96 -23.34
N GLY A 93 -1.57 18.97 -24.32
CA GLY A 93 -1.57 18.03 -25.44
C GLY A 93 -1.41 16.58 -25.01
N ILE A 94 -0.63 16.33 -23.96
CA ILE A 94 -0.42 14.98 -23.41
C ILE A 94 -1.33 14.64 -22.21
N SER A 95 -2.36 15.43 -21.94
CA SER A 95 -3.25 15.24 -20.77
C SER A 95 -3.89 13.85 -20.70
N ARG A 96 -4.22 13.25 -21.85
CA ARG A 96 -4.74 11.88 -21.92
C ARG A 96 -3.69 10.84 -21.51
N ILE A 97 -2.42 11.05 -21.89
CA ILE A 97 -1.30 10.20 -21.52
C ILE A 97 -1.07 10.30 -20.01
N ILE A 98 -1.06 11.52 -19.45
CA ILE A 98 -0.94 11.76 -18.01
C ILE A 98 -2.04 11.04 -17.23
N LYS A 99 -3.30 11.10 -17.69
CA LYS A 99 -4.42 10.38 -17.05
C LYS A 99 -4.19 8.88 -17.01
N VAL A 100 -3.68 8.28 -18.09
CA VAL A 100 -3.37 6.85 -18.14
C VAL A 100 -2.15 6.52 -17.27
N CYS A 101 -1.11 7.36 -17.27
CA CYS A 101 0.02 7.20 -16.35
C CYS A 101 -0.43 7.19 -14.88
N ASN A 102 -1.41 8.03 -14.52
CA ASN A 102 -1.94 8.11 -13.16
C ASN A 102 -2.73 6.84 -12.73
N THR A 103 -3.09 5.96 -13.65
CA THR A 103 -3.61 4.61 -13.33
C THR A 103 -2.51 3.57 -13.12
N GLY A 104 -1.25 3.93 -13.31
CA GLY A 104 -0.11 3.01 -13.26
C GLY A 104 0.08 2.15 -14.53
N ASP A 105 -0.79 2.29 -15.54
CA ASP A 105 -0.70 1.53 -16.79
C ASP A 105 0.19 2.26 -17.82
N PHE A 106 1.50 2.14 -17.64
CA PHE A 106 2.48 2.76 -18.53
C PHE A 106 2.54 2.10 -19.92
N ASP A 107 2.13 0.84 -20.06
CA ASP A 107 2.04 0.17 -21.37
C ASP A 107 0.88 0.75 -22.20
N ALA A 108 -0.27 1.00 -21.59
CA ALA A 108 -1.37 1.69 -22.24
C ALA A 108 -1.02 3.15 -22.58
N ALA A 109 -0.34 3.85 -21.66
CA ALA A 109 0.15 5.20 -21.91
C ALA A 109 1.14 5.25 -23.09
N ALA A 110 2.05 4.30 -23.18
CA ALA A 110 3.00 4.17 -24.29
C ALA A 110 2.29 3.85 -25.64
N LYS A 111 1.28 2.98 -25.62
CA LYS A 111 0.45 2.72 -26.81
C LYS A 111 -0.28 3.98 -27.29
N LEU A 112 -0.76 4.79 -26.33
CA LEU A 112 -1.42 6.05 -26.66
C LEU A 112 -0.41 7.06 -27.23
N LEU A 113 0.79 7.16 -26.64
CA LEU A 113 1.85 8.09 -27.08
C LEU A 113 2.29 7.84 -28.52
N ARG A 114 2.36 6.58 -28.98
CA ARG A 114 2.66 6.23 -30.39
C ARG A 114 1.69 6.80 -31.42
N ARG A 115 0.49 7.23 -31.00
CA ARG A 115 -0.50 7.84 -31.91
C ARG A 115 -0.23 9.33 -32.17
N TYR A 116 0.74 9.94 -31.47
CA TYR A 116 1.13 11.33 -31.65
C TYR A 116 2.23 11.47 -32.72
N ASP A 117 1.99 10.88 -33.89
CA ASP A 117 2.92 10.82 -35.01
C ASP A 117 2.43 11.58 -36.26
N HIS A 118 1.37 12.40 -36.10
CA HIS A 118 0.76 13.20 -37.16
C HIS A 118 0.84 14.70 -36.87
N ALA A 119 1.00 15.51 -37.92
CA ALA A 119 0.78 16.95 -37.89
C ALA A 119 0.06 17.38 -39.18
N GLY A 120 -0.91 18.30 -39.07
CA GLY A 120 -1.72 18.72 -40.22
C GLY A 120 -2.55 17.62 -40.88
N GLY A 121 -2.80 16.51 -40.15
CA GLY A 121 -3.52 15.32 -40.67
C GLY A 121 -2.60 14.32 -41.37
N GLU A 122 -1.33 14.61 -41.58
CA GLU A 122 -0.35 13.73 -42.22
C GLU A 122 0.58 13.06 -41.18
N LYS A 123 0.92 11.80 -41.44
CA LYS A 123 1.89 11.07 -40.65
C LYS A 123 3.31 11.50 -41.01
N LEU A 124 4.06 12.01 -40.02
CA LEU A 124 5.41 12.51 -40.24
C LEU A 124 6.46 11.54 -39.71
N PRO A 125 7.44 11.11 -40.53
CA PRO A 125 8.48 10.17 -40.09
C PRO A 125 9.29 10.64 -38.88
N ALA A 126 9.50 11.95 -38.75
CA ALA A 126 10.21 12.53 -37.60
C ALA A 126 9.41 12.35 -36.30
N LEU A 127 8.10 12.64 -36.34
CA LEU A 127 7.21 12.45 -35.19
C LEU A 127 7.03 10.98 -34.85
N THR A 128 6.96 10.11 -35.85
CA THR A 128 6.92 8.64 -35.62
C THR A 128 8.16 8.17 -34.87
N ARG A 129 9.36 8.58 -35.31
CA ARG A 129 10.61 8.19 -34.61
C ARG A 129 10.63 8.71 -33.17
N ARG A 130 10.16 9.93 -32.93
CA ARG A 130 10.10 10.54 -31.61
C ARG A 130 9.12 9.80 -30.70
N SER A 131 7.86 9.67 -31.12
CA SER A 131 6.81 9.02 -30.35
C SER A 131 7.12 7.54 -30.03
N GLU A 132 7.79 6.84 -30.95
CA GLU A 132 8.29 5.49 -30.74
C GLU A 132 9.39 5.44 -29.66
N ALA A 133 10.36 6.36 -29.70
CA ALA A 133 11.43 6.44 -28.72
C ALA A 133 10.90 6.80 -27.34
N GLU A 134 10.01 7.78 -27.27
CA GLU A 134 9.33 8.19 -26.03
C GLU A 134 8.49 7.04 -25.46
N ALA A 135 7.71 6.34 -26.30
CA ALA A 135 6.90 5.21 -25.89
C ALA A 135 7.74 4.04 -25.36
N ARG A 136 8.91 3.79 -25.93
CA ARG A 136 9.86 2.78 -25.41
C ARG A 136 10.37 3.14 -24.03
N LEU A 137 10.71 4.41 -23.79
CA LEU A 137 11.11 4.87 -22.46
C LEU A 137 9.94 4.81 -21.46
N LEU A 138 8.74 5.21 -21.89
CA LEU A 138 7.56 5.22 -21.03
C LEU A 138 7.13 3.81 -20.62
N SER A 139 7.25 2.81 -21.50
CA SER A 139 6.93 1.41 -21.21
C SER A 139 8.06 0.64 -20.53
N ARG A 140 9.24 1.26 -20.33
CA ARG A 140 10.32 0.60 -19.59
C ARG A 140 9.86 0.29 -18.18
N ARG A 141 9.89 -0.99 -17.86
CA ARG A 141 9.71 -1.49 -16.51
C ARG A 141 11.06 -1.38 -15.79
N ARG A 142 11.02 -1.06 -14.52
CA ARG A 142 12.22 -0.99 -13.71
C ARG A 142 12.90 -2.36 -13.71
N THR A 143 14.07 -2.46 -14.33
CA THR A 143 15.06 -3.38 -13.83
C THR A 143 15.57 -2.75 -12.54
N LEU A 144 15.23 -3.33 -11.39
CA LEU A 144 15.65 -2.78 -10.09
C LEU A 144 17.17 -2.98 -9.95
N VAL A 145 17.94 -2.01 -10.39
CA VAL A 145 19.35 -1.88 -10.01
C VAL A 145 19.37 -1.08 -8.71
N VAL A 146 19.60 -1.74 -7.60
CA VAL A 146 19.72 -1.08 -6.30
C VAL A 146 21.17 -0.75 -6.02
N ASP A 147 21.44 0.53 -5.84
CA ASP A 147 22.77 1.05 -5.52
C ASP A 147 23.23 0.65 -4.11
N SER A 148 24.51 0.26 -4.01
CA SER A 148 25.11 -0.39 -2.86
C SER A 148 25.80 0.60 -1.92
N GLN A 149 25.06 1.35 -1.10
CA GLN A 149 25.70 2.05 0.02
C GLN A 149 24.89 2.03 1.31
N MET A 150 25.05 0.94 2.11
CA MET A 150 25.02 1.00 3.57
C MET A 150 25.97 -0.05 4.17
N ARG A 151 26.83 0.39 5.07
CA ARG A 151 27.88 -0.41 5.72
C ARG A 151 27.37 -1.13 6.95
N GLY A 152 27.73 -2.40 7.14
CA GLY A 152 27.77 -3.00 8.46
C GLY A 152 27.25 -4.41 8.68
N GLN A 153 27.26 -5.31 7.67
CA GLN A 153 27.06 -6.75 7.87
C GLN A 153 28.18 -7.53 7.15
N PRO A 154 28.58 -8.74 7.61
CA PRO A 154 29.61 -9.51 6.94
C PRO A 154 29.17 -9.81 5.51
N ARG A 155 30.02 -9.42 4.57
CA ARG A 155 29.74 -9.57 3.13
C ARG A 155 29.65 -11.05 2.78
N VAL A 156 28.53 -11.45 2.19
CA VAL A 156 28.39 -12.70 1.47
C VAL A 156 29.43 -12.74 0.35
N GLN A 157 29.92 -13.92 0.01
CA GLN A 157 30.98 -14.16 -0.98
C GLN A 157 30.66 -13.55 -2.36
N TYR A 158 29.41 -13.21 -2.64
CA TYR A 158 28.93 -12.62 -3.88
C TYR A 158 28.32 -11.24 -3.62
N GLU A 159 28.72 -10.25 -4.44
CA GLU A 159 28.30 -8.85 -4.27
C GLU A 159 26.82 -8.59 -4.54
N ARG A 160 26.14 -9.47 -5.28
CA ARG A 160 24.75 -9.29 -5.71
C ARG A 160 23.99 -10.61 -5.69
N THR A 161 22.70 -10.51 -5.36
CA THR A 161 21.74 -11.61 -5.50
C THR A 161 20.85 -11.33 -6.73
N TYR A 162 20.55 -12.37 -7.47
CA TYR A 162 19.72 -12.31 -8.65
C TYR A 162 18.48 -13.18 -8.46
N TYR A 163 17.29 -12.56 -8.42
CA TYR A 163 16.01 -13.26 -8.33
C TYR A 163 15.50 -13.55 -9.74
N LEU A 164 15.34 -14.82 -10.06
CA LEU A 164 14.84 -15.26 -11.35
C LEU A 164 13.38 -15.71 -11.22
N MET A 165 12.48 -14.89 -11.73
CA MET A 165 11.04 -15.18 -11.80
C MET A 165 10.73 -16.08 -12.99
N PRO A 166 9.66 -16.91 -12.92
CA PRO A 166 9.13 -17.56 -14.12
C PRO A 166 8.70 -16.54 -15.16
N SER A 167 8.84 -16.87 -16.43
CA SER A 167 8.46 -15.99 -17.55
C SER A 167 6.95 -15.66 -17.59
N ASP A 168 6.13 -16.52 -16.98
CA ASP A 168 4.68 -16.39 -16.86
C ASP A 168 4.23 -15.81 -15.50
N ALA A 169 5.19 -15.31 -14.69
CA ALA A 169 4.88 -14.75 -13.39
C ALA A 169 3.93 -13.55 -13.51
N SER A 170 2.89 -13.56 -12.69
CA SER A 170 1.94 -12.46 -12.60
C SER A 170 2.55 -11.24 -11.89
N LYS A 171 1.94 -10.08 -12.09
CA LYS A 171 2.30 -8.86 -11.36
C LYS A 171 2.22 -9.06 -9.85
N GLN A 172 1.23 -9.81 -9.37
CA GLN A 172 1.06 -10.06 -7.95
C GLN A 172 2.22 -10.90 -7.40
N GLU A 173 2.59 -11.96 -8.07
CA GLU A 173 3.74 -12.81 -7.67
C GLU A 173 5.06 -12.04 -7.63
N PHE A 174 5.24 -11.08 -8.55
CA PHE A 174 6.37 -10.17 -8.47
C PHE A 174 6.29 -9.25 -7.23
N MET A 175 5.11 -8.72 -6.93
CA MET A 175 4.91 -7.87 -5.76
C MET A 175 5.14 -8.62 -4.46
N ASP A 176 4.82 -9.92 -4.41
CA ASP A 176 5.01 -10.76 -3.23
C ASP A 176 6.49 -10.90 -2.82
N ILE A 177 7.42 -10.84 -3.78
CA ILE A 177 8.86 -10.90 -3.50
C ILE A 177 9.54 -9.53 -3.50
N ALA A 178 8.86 -8.48 -3.95
CA ALA A 178 9.46 -7.16 -4.16
C ALA A 178 10.08 -6.57 -2.88
N GLY A 179 9.48 -6.82 -1.72
CA GLY A 179 10.01 -6.39 -0.42
C GLY A 179 11.35 -7.06 -0.11
N GLU A 180 11.47 -8.37 -0.31
CA GLU A 180 12.69 -9.13 -0.09
C GLU A 180 13.80 -8.68 -1.06
N VAL A 181 13.47 -8.57 -2.34
CA VAL A 181 14.37 -8.09 -3.40
C VAL A 181 14.93 -6.71 -3.07
N TYR A 182 14.06 -5.81 -2.62
CA TYR A 182 14.43 -4.45 -2.22
C TYR A 182 15.36 -4.45 -1.00
N ASN A 183 15.01 -5.19 0.06
CA ASN A 183 15.78 -5.25 1.30
C ASN A 183 17.17 -5.86 1.08
N GLN A 184 17.28 -6.84 0.19
CA GLN A 184 18.55 -7.47 -0.18
C GLN A 184 19.31 -6.72 -1.28
N LYS A 185 18.79 -5.58 -1.73
CA LYS A 185 19.38 -4.79 -2.83
C LYS A 185 19.70 -5.64 -4.06
N SER A 186 18.76 -6.51 -4.41
CA SER A 186 18.89 -7.54 -5.42
C SER A 186 18.36 -7.11 -6.79
N THR A 187 18.66 -7.88 -7.82
CA THR A 187 18.14 -7.70 -9.18
C THR A 187 17.10 -8.78 -9.48
N VAL A 188 16.05 -8.45 -10.25
CA VAL A 188 15.04 -9.42 -10.71
C VAL A 188 15.08 -9.52 -12.23
N GLY A 189 15.00 -10.74 -12.74
CA GLY A 189 14.75 -11.03 -14.15
C GLY A 189 13.61 -12.04 -14.29
N PHE A 190 13.01 -12.08 -15.48
CA PHE A 190 11.87 -12.95 -15.79
C PHE A 190 12.23 -14.11 -16.73
N SER A 191 13.48 -14.22 -17.13
CA SER A 191 14.03 -15.36 -17.86
C SER A 191 15.54 -15.42 -17.72
N ALA A 192 16.11 -16.54 -18.09
CA ALA A 192 17.56 -16.70 -18.17
C ALA A 192 18.18 -15.76 -19.21
N ASP A 193 17.47 -15.49 -20.30
CA ASP A 193 17.91 -14.60 -21.38
C ASP A 193 17.90 -13.13 -20.97
N ASP A 194 16.90 -12.72 -20.16
CA ASP A 194 16.79 -11.35 -19.63
C ASP A 194 17.87 -11.08 -18.55
N ALA A 195 18.41 -12.12 -17.98
CA ALA A 195 19.30 -12.04 -16.83
C ALA A 195 20.69 -11.52 -17.18
N GLY A 196 21.06 -11.40 -18.44
CA GLY A 196 22.43 -11.11 -18.81
C GLY A 196 23.37 -12.17 -18.23
N ILE A 197 23.13 -13.41 -18.57
CA ILE A 197 23.69 -14.64 -17.97
C ILE A 197 25.22 -14.61 -17.84
N GLY A 198 25.91 -13.88 -18.71
CA GLY A 198 27.35 -13.71 -18.63
C GLY A 198 27.89 -13.05 -17.35
N ASP A 199 27.01 -12.36 -16.62
CA ASP A 199 27.38 -11.66 -15.38
C ASP A 199 27.00 -12.41 -14.10
N LEU A 200 26.43 -13.61 -14.18
CA LEU A 200 25.92 -14.35 -13.00
C LEU A 200 27.00 -15.12 -12.24
N ASP A 201 28.18 -15.30 -12.81
CA ASP A 201 29.30 -16.06 -12.22
C ASP A 201 29.82 -15.48 -10.87
N LYS A 202 29.43 -14.26 -10.54
CA LYS A 202 29.77 -13.55 -9.28
C LYS A 202 28.55 -13.19 -8.45
N ARG A 203 27.43 -13.91 -8.56
CA ARG A 203 26.17 -13.58 -7.89
C ARG A 203 25.53 -14.81 -7.28
N ASN A 204 24.73 -14.58 -6.24
CA ASN A 204 23.76 -15.58 -5.80
C ASN A 204 22.55 -15.54 -6.74
N ALA A 205 22.10 -16.69 -7.20
CA ALA A 205 20.86 -16.80 -7.96
C ALA A 205 19.76 -17.39 -7.05
N VAL A 206 18.61 -16.71 -7.01
CA VAL A 206 17.42 -17.18 -6.31
C VAL A 206 16.38 -17.56 -7.36
N LEU A 207 16.04 -18.84 -7.43
CA LEU A 207 14.96 -19.31 -8.29
C LEU A 207 13.63 -19.15 -7.56
N VAL A 208 12.79 -18.24 -8.06
CA VAL A 208 11.45 -18.00 -7.51
C VAL A 208 10.48 -18.95 -8.21
N TYR A 209 9.63 -19.63 -7.44
CA TYR A 209 8.72 -20.67 -7.93
C TYR A 209 9.43 -21.73 -8.78
N PRO A 210 10.39 -22.48 -8.20
CA PRO A 210 11.24 -23.41 -8.95
C PRO A 210 10.45 -24.47 -9.70
N GLU A 211 9.25 -24.83 -9.26
CA GLU A 211 8.36 -25.78 -9.93
C GLU A 211 7.81 -25.27 -11.28
N ARG A 212 7.86 -23.95 -11.52
CA ARG A 212 7.43 -23.30 -12.77
C ARG A 212 8.62 -22.91 -13.66
N GLN A 213 9.84 -23.04 -13.17
CA GLN A 213 11.03 -22.78 -13.96
C GLN A 213 11.31 -23.95 -14.93
N PRO A 214 11.85 -23.69 -16.13
CA PRO A 214 12.28 -24.75 -17.01
C PRO A 214 13.31 -25.66 -16.32
N LYS A 215 13.09 -26.98 -16.33
CA LYS A 215 14.04 -27.95 -15.73
C LYS A 215 15.47 -27.74 -16.22
N LYS A 216 15.65 -27.44 -17.49
CA LYS A 216 16.95 -27.13 -18.09
C LYS A 216 17.65 -25.93 -17.45
N LEU A 217 16.90 -24.99 -16.87
CA LEU A 217 17.45 -23.79 -16.23
C LEU A 217 18.21 -24.18 -14.96
N THR A 218 17.60 -24.97 -14.09
CA THR A 218 18.22 -25.44 -12.84
C THR A 218 19.47 -26.31 -13.12
N GLU A 219 19.37 -27.19 -14.11
CA GLU A 219 20.47 -28.02 -14.56
C GLU A 219 21.57 -27.20 -15.21
N TRP A 220 21.20 -26.19 -15.98
CA TRP A 220 22.14 -25.30 -16.64
C TRP A 220 22.91 -24.43 -15.63
N PHE A 221 22.23 -23.87 -14.64
CA PHE A 221 22.86 -23.14 -13.54
C PHE A 221 23.84 -24.01 -12.77
N SER A 222 23.49 -25.25 -12.44
CA SER A 222 24.36 -26.17 -11.72
C SER A 222 25.58 -26.62 -12.54
N THR A 223 25.52 -26.60 -13.87
CA THR A 223 26.62 -27.03 -14.76
C THR A 223 27.52 -25.91 -15.22
N HIS A 224 26.99 -24.70 -15.39
CA HIS A 224 27.74 -23.58 -16.00
C HIS A 224 28.26 -22.57 -14.99
N TYR A 225 27.71 -22.56 -13.77
CA TYR A 225 28.09 -21.63 -12.70
C TYR A 225 28.66 -22.38 -11.49
N ASN A 226 29.82 -22.99 -11.66
CA ASN A 226 30.61 -23.53 -10.54
C ASN A 226 30.93 -22.37 -9.57
N GLY A 227 30.27 -22.32 -8.43
CA GLY A 227 30.46 -21.31 -7.40
C GLY A 227 29.34 -20.31 -7.22
N VAL A 228 28.28 -20.36 -8.02
CA VAL A 228 27.06 -19.61 -7.77
C VAL A 228 26.16 -20.38 -6.81
N ASN A 229 25.81 -19.79 -5.69
CA ASN A 229 24.81 -20.37 -4.80
C ASN A 229 23.42 -20.20 -5.43
N ILE A 230 22.79 -21.32 -5.79
CA ILE A 230 21.39 -21.32 -6.23
C ILE A 230 20.53 -21.52 -4.99
N ILE A 231 19.77 -20.51 -4.65
CA ILE A 231 18.81 -20.56 -3.55
C ILE A 231 17.42 -20.72 -4.17
N HIS A 232 16.78 -21.83 -3.86
CA HIS A 232 15.39 -22.03 -4.25
C HIS A 232 14.49 -21.19 -3.35
N HIS A 233 13.85 -20.19 -3.92
CA HIS A 233 12.81 -19.45 -3.22
C HIS A 233 11.53 -20.30 -3.28
N PRO A 234 11.01 -20.78 -2.15
CA PRO A 234 9.75 -21.52 -2.16
C PRO A 234 8.65 -20.60 -2.67
N LYS A 235 7.64 -21.20 -3.27
CA LYS A 235 6.39 -20.50 -3.51
C LYS A 235 5.99 -19.84 -2.19
N HIS A 236 6.08 -18.52 -2.10
CA HIS A 236 5.37 -17.80 -1.07
C HIS A 236 3.88 -17.96 -1.44
N THR A 237 3.34 -19.09 -1.10
CA THR A 237 1.97 -19.09 -0.70
C THR A 237 2.01 -18.30 0.59
N PRO A 238 1.38 -17.14 0.72
CA PRO A 238 0.89 -16.76 2.00
C PRO A 238 0.03 -17.96 2.37
N VAL A 239 0.49 -18.78 3.30
CA VAL A 239 -0.39 -19.57 4.09
C VAL A 239 -1.01 -18.56 5.04
N ALA A 240 -1.85 -17.70 4.47
CA ALA A 240 -3.08 -17.44 5.16
C ALA A 240 -3.64 -18.85 5.33
N PRO A 241 -3.82 -19.36 6.54
CA PRO A 241 -4.64 -20.53 6.69
C PRO A 241 -5.85 -20.21 5.84
N GLU A 242 -6.21 -21.10 4.90
CA GLU A 242 -7.48 -21.00 4.20
C GLU A 242 -8.49 -20.89 5.30
N LEU A 243 -8.85 -19.65 5.63
CA LEU A 243 -9.96 -19.42 6.52
C LEU A 243 -11.11 -19.99 5.73
N PRO A 244 -11.76 -21.03 6.22
CA PRO A 244 -12.79 -21.70 5.46
C PRO A 244 -13.70 -20.60 4.93
N VAL A 245 -14.04 -20.65 3.64
CA VAL A 245 -15.09 -19.84 3.04
C VAL A 245 -16.36 -20.24 3.79
N GLY A 246 -16.56 -19.66 4.95
CA GLY A 246 -17.57 -19.94 5.94
C GLY A 246 -18.21 -18.65 6.42
N LEU A 247 -19.32 -18.76 7.06
CA LEU A 247 -20.07 -17.64 7.64
C LEU A 247 -19.12 -16.73 8.45
N THR A 248 -19.23 -15.44 8.22
CA THR A 248 -18.48 -14.42 8.98
C THR A 248 -18.73 -14.60 10.48
N LYS A 249 -17.66 -14.71 11.28
CA LYS A 249 -17.80 -14.80 12.74
C LYS A 249 -18.40 -13.51 13.30
N VAL A 250 -19.42 -13.65 14.11
CA VAL A 250 -20.07 -12.55 14.82
C VAL A 250 -19.20 -12.12 15.99
N GLY A 251 -18.68 -10.91 15.92
CA GLY A 251 -17.68 -10.39 16.84
C GLY A 251 -18.17 -9.17 17.63
N LEU A 252 -17.60 -9.00 18.80
CA LEU A 252 -17.79 -7.83 19.66
C LEU A 252 -16.44 -7.21 20.02
N HIS A 253 -16.32 -5.90 19.83
CA HIS A 253 -15.22 -5.11 20.39
C HIS A 253 -15.50 -4.87 21.88
N GLY A 254 -14.51 -5.14 22.71
CA GLY A 254 -14.60 -4.90 24.15
C GLY A 254 -14.77 -3.43 24.51
N SER A 255 -14.21 -2.98 25.61
CA SER A 255 -14.23 -1.57 25.98
C SER A 255 -13.34 -0.72 25.06
N ALA A 256 -13.79 0.46 24.66
CA ALA A 256 -12.95 1.43 23.95
C ALA A 256 -11.75 1.93 24.77
N ASP A 257 -11.90 1.93 26.09
CA ASP A 257 -10.87 2.40 27.02
C ASP A 257 -9.90 1.28 27.46
N GLY A 258 -10.19 0.03 27.10
CA GLY A 258 -9.57 -1.16 27.67
C GLY A 258 -9.90 -1.33 29.16
N SER A 259 -9.31 -2.32 29.78
CA SER A 259 -9.56 -2.64 31.18
C SER A 259 -8.38 -2.28 32.11
N TRP A 260 -7.34 -1.65 31.58
CA TRP A 260 -6.14 -1.24 32.35
C TRP A 260 -5.50 -2.37 33.18
N GLY A 261 -5.40 -3.56 32.55
CA GLY A 261 -4.83 -4.74 33.18
C GLY A 261 -5.83 -5.60 33.97
N ASN A 262 -7.11 -5.21 33.99
CA ASN A 262 -8.16 -6.04 34.58
C ASN A 262 -8.72 -7.04 33.56
N PRO A 263 -9.26 -8.17 33.99
CA PRO A 263 -10.03 -9.06 33.13
C PRO A 263 -11.29 -8.38 32.59
N ILE A 264 -11.86 -8.98 31.55
CA ILE A 264 -13.14 -8.58 30.97
C ILE A 264 -14.24 -8.43 32.07
N LEU A 265 -15.03 -7.37 31.94
CA LEU A 265 -16.06 -7.04 32.91
C LEU A 265 -17.23 -8.06 32.88
N PRO A 266 -17.86 -8.36 34.05
CA PRO A 266 -19.01 -9.27 34.13
C PRO A 266 -20.13 -8.92 33.14
N ASP A 267 -20.48 -7.65 33.02
CA ASP A 267 -21.53 -7.17 32.12
C ASP A 267 -21.19 -7.46 30.65
N THR A 268 -19.91 -7.36 30.26
CA THR A 268 -19.48 -7.73 28.91
C THR A 268 -19.55 -9.25 28.69
N ILE A 269 -19.27 -10.03 29.74
CA ILE A 269 -19.43 -11.51 29.69
C ILE A 269 -20.89 -11.88 29.41
N ASP A 270 -21.83 -11.22 30.05
CA ASP A 270 -23.26 -11.47 29.85
C ASP A 270 -23.71 -11.09 28.43
N LEU A 271 -23.24 -9.95 27.88
CA LEU A 271 -23.48 -9.59 26.48
C LEU A 271 -22.93 -10.64 25.49
N ILE A 272 -21.72 -11.15 25.74
CA ILE A 272 -21.09 -12.18 24.89
C ILE A 272 -21.92 -13.46 24.85
N LYS A 273 -22.41 -13.91 26.02
CA LYS A 273 -23.24 -15.12 26.13
C LYS A 273 -24.60 -14.93 25.44
N GLU A 274 -25.27 -13.81 25.73
CA GLU A 274 -26.59 -13.52 25.20
C GLU A 274 -26.58 -13.36 23.69
N ALA A 275 -25.59 -12.65 23.14
CA ALA A 275 -25.41 -12.44 21.70
C ALA A 275 -24.83 -13.65 20.96
N LYS A 276 -24.42 -14.71 21.65
CA LYS A 276 -23.72 -15.87 21.06
C LYS A 276 -22.52 -15.42 20.23
N ILE A 277 -21.63 -14.61 20.84
CA ILE A 277 -20.44 -14.05 20.19
C ILE A 277 -19.44 -15.16 19.86
N GLU A 278 -18.88 -15.13 18.66
CA GLU A 278 -17.92 -16.09 18.12
C GLU A 278 -16.52 -15.52 18.02
N ALA A 279 -16.39 -14.18 18.07
CA ALA A 279 -15.12 -13.48 18.00
C ALA A 279 -15.09 -12.30 18.98
N TYR A 280 -13.97 -12.13 19.67
CA TYR A 280 -13.76 -11.01 20.60
C TYR A 280 -12.56 -10.17 20.17
N LYS A 281 -12.71 -8.86 20.18
CA LYS A 281 -11.60 -7.94 20.00
C LYS A 281 -11.35 -7.16 21.27
N GLY A 282 -10.13 -7.31 21.81
CA GLY A 282 -9.65 -6.57 22.96
C GLY A 282 -8.53 -5.58 22.63
N LEU A 283 -8.16 -4.76 23.61
CA LEU A 283 -7.00 -3.88 23.56
C LEU A 283 -5.82 -4.51 24.30
N SER A 284 -4.58 -4.20 23.88
CA SER A 284 -3.37 -4.77 24.48
C SER A 284 -3.25 -4.50 25.99
N ASN A 285 -3.82 -3.39 26.48
CA ASN A 285 -3.82 -3.01 27.88
C ASN A 285 -4.88 -3.73 28.75
N GLU A 286 -5.66 -4.65 28.19
CA GLU A 286 -6.50 -5.56 28.95
C GLU A 286 -5.68 -6.70 29.54
N SER A 287 -6.27 -7.44 30.50
CA SER A 287 -5.62 -8.61 31.06
C SER A 287 -5.73 -9.83 30.14
N ALA A 288 -4.63 -10.49 29.85
CA ALA A 288 -4.62 -11.75 29.10
C ALA A 288 -5.39 -12.89 29.81
N ALA A 289 -5.74 -12.77 31.10
CA ALA A 289 -6.64 -13.66 31.80
C ALA A 289 -8.05 -13.73 31.16
N THR A 290 -8.42 -12.71 30.39
CA THR A 290 -9.64 -12.66 29.57
C THR A 290 -9.73 -13.85 28.59
N VAL A 291 -8.61 -14.36 28.09
CA VAL A 291 -8.58 -15.52 27.15
C VAL A 291 -9.29 -16.72 27.76
N LYS A 292 -8.96 -17.07 29.01
CA LYS A 292 -9.59 -18.20 29.67
C LYS A 292 -11.08 -17.99 29.88
N VAL A 293 -11.49 -16.79 30.27
CA VAL A 293 -12.91 -16.45 30.47
C VAL A 293 -13.69 -16.60 29.16
N LEU A 294 -13.14 -16.14 28.05
CA LEU A 294 -13.76 -16.25 26.73
C LEU A 294 -13.84 -17.70 26.26
N GLN A 295 -12.78 -18.49 26.47
CA GLN A 295 -12.75 -19.92 26.11
C GLN A 295 -13.69 -20.78 26.99
N ASP A 296 -13.91 -20.36 28.24
CA ASP A 296 -14.92 -21.03 29.11
C ASP A 296 -16.35 -20.76 28.60
N ILE A 297 -16.59 -19.66 27.87
CA ILE A 297 -17.88 -19.36 27.23
C ILE A 297 -18.01 -20.10 25.88
N ASN A 298 -16.98 -20.00 25.06
CA ASN A 298 -16.91 -20.61 23.74
C ASN A 298 -15.45 -21.09 23.50
N PRO A 299 -15.19 -22.43 23.54
CA PRO A 299 -13.83 -22.95 23.31
C PRO A 299 -13.22 -22.55 21.97
N ASP A 300 -14.06 -22.30 20.96
CA ASP A 300 -13.65 -21.88 19.61
C ASP A 300 -13.66 -20.36 19.42
N MET A 301 -13.68 -19.59 20.52
CA MET A 301 -13.68 -18.14 20.48
C MET A 301 -12.45 -17.61 19.72
N PHE A 302 -12.68 -16.93 18.62
CA PHE A 302 -11.62 -16.24 17.90
C PHE A 302 -11.26 -14.93 18.64
N ILE A 303 -9.99 -14.76 18.98
CA ILE A 303 -9.54 -13.58 19.75
C ILE A 303 -8.56 -12.77 18.91
N LEU A 304 -8.88 -11.49 18.72
CA LEU A 304 -8.05 -10.48 18.08
C LEU A 304 -7.66 -9.42 19.10
N ILE A 305 -6.39 -9.08 19.19
CA ILE A 305 -5.92 -8.02 20.07
C ILE A 305 -5.36 -6.85 19.26
N ARG A 306 -5.88 -5.65 19.51
CA ARG A 306 -5.30 -4.42 18.97
C ARG A 306 -4.10 -4.02 19.83
N LEU A 307 -2.93 -3.96 19.19
CA LEU A 307 -1.73 -3.34 19.76
C LEU A 307 -1.84 -1.84 19.56
N PHE A 308 -2.06 -1.12 20.65
CA PHE A 308 -2.31 0.30 20.60
C PHE A 308 -1.50 1.04 21.65
N ALA A 309 -0.78 2.05 21.21
CA ALA A 309 -0.16 3.03 22.08
C ALA A 309 -0.37 4.43 21.49
N LYS A 310 -0.50 5.42 22.36
CA LYS A 310 -0.50 6.82 21.91
C LYS A 310 0.87 7.14 21.29
N VAL A 311 0.89 7.35 19.97
CA VAL A 311 2.10 7.72 19.23
C VAL A 311 1.93 9.19 18.86
N ASN A 312 2.83 10.05 19.29
CA ASN A 312 2.91 11.44 18.89
C ASN A 312 4.13 11.66 17.97
N LYS A 313 4.31 12.85 17.41
CA LYS A 313 5.48 13.17 16.56
C LYS A 313 6.83 12.88 17.23
N GLN A 314 6.90 12.93 18.55
CA GLN A 314 8.12 12.62 19.32
C GLN A 314 8.26 11.11 19.53
N ALA A 315 7.16 10.35 19.52
CA ALA A 315 7.09 8.90 19.71
C ALA A 315 6.84 8.13 18.40
N SER A 316 7.18 8.71 17.25
CA SER A 316 7.02 8.09 15.93
C SER A 316 8.02 6.97 15.63
N GLN A 317 8.99 6.74 16.53
CA GLN A 317 9.97 5.69 16.33
C GLN A 317 9.37 4.31 16.64
N PRO A 318 9.60 3.29 15.81
CA PRO A 318 9.11 1.94 16.03
C PRO A 318 9.40 1.40 17.44
N GLN A 319 10.59 1.69 17.97
CA GLN A 319 11.00 1.21 19.30
C GLN A 319 10.11 1.75 20.42
N GLN A 320 9.70 3.01 20.36
CA GLN A 320 8.83 3.61 21.38
C GLN A 320 7.45 2.98 21.42
N PHE A 321 6.91 2.61 20.25
CA PHE A 321 5.66 1.84 20.18
C PHE A 321 5.85 0.44 20.79
N LEU A 322 6.94 -0.24 20.45
CA LEU A 322 7.26 -1.56 20.98
C LEU A 322 7.46 -1.54 22.48
N ASP A 323 8.16 -0.53 23.01
CA ASP A 323 8.35 -0.36 24.46
C ASP A 323 7.01 -0.24 25.21
N ALA A 324 5.99 0.33 24.53
CA ALA A 324 4.67 0.48 25.13
C ALA A 324 3.79 -0.77 25.02
N VAL A 325 3.93 -1.60 23.97
CA VAL A 325 2.95 -2.68 23.69
C VAL A 325 3.53 -4.09 23.74
N ALA A 326 4.85 -4.27 23.58
CA ALA A 326 5.42 -5.60 23.36
C ALA A 326 5.26 -6.53 24.58
N GLN A 327 5.41 -6.00 25.80
CA GLN A 327 5.26 -6.80 27.00
C GLN A 327 3.84 -7.34 27.15
N ASP A 328 2.84 -6.53 26.89
CA ASP A 328 1.44 -6.95 26.95
C ASP A 328 1.08 -7.86 25.78
N ALA A 329 1.57 -7.58 24.59
CA ALA A 329 1.39 -8.47 23.43
C ALA A 329 1.90 -9.89 23.70
N VAL A 330 3.09 -10.03 24.31
CA VAL A 330 3.65 -11.34 24.69
C VAL A 330 2.77 -12.06 25.71
N LYS A 331 2.20 -11.36 26.70
CA LYS A 331 1.25 -11.99 27.66
C LYS A 331 0.03 -12.57 26.95
N TRP A 332 -0.53 -11.87 25.96
CA TRP A 332 -1.63 -12.37 25.14
C TRP A 332 -1.21 -13.56 24.28
N TYR A 333 -0.02 -13.49 23.70
CA TYR A 333 0.55 -14.57 22.90
C TYR A 333 0.77 -15.85 23.73
N ASP A 334 1.32 -15.71 24.93
CA ASP A 334 1.55 -16.81 25.88
C ASP A 334 0.21 -17.42 26.38
N ALA A 335 -0.84 -16.59 26.47
CA ALA A 335 -2.19 -17.06 26.77
C ALA A 335 -2.89 -17.77 25.58
N GLY A 336 -2.26 -17.84 24.41
CA GLY A 336 -2.76 -18.56 23.24
C GLY A 336 -3.30 -17.67 22.10
N VAL A 337 -3.29 -16.35 22.23
CA VAL A 337 -3.72 -15.48 21.13
C VAL A 337 -2.67 -15.49 20.01
N ARG A 338 -3.14 -15.48 18.77
CA ARG A 338 -2.28 -15.50 17.58
C ARG A 338 -2.54 -14.36 16.61
N HIS A 339 -3.58 -13.55 16.79
CA HIS A 339 -3.96 -12.49 15.85
C HIS A 339 -3.87 -11.12 16.51
N PHE A 340 -3.09 -10.23 15.89
CA PHE A 340 -2.82 -8.89 16.43
C PHE A 340 -3.03 -7.82 15.36
N GLU A 341 -3.92 -6.87 15.60
CA GLU A 341 -4.07 -5.67 14.79
C GLU A 341 -3.02 -4.65 15.24
N VAL A 342 -2.16 -4.18 14.32
CA VAL A 342 -1.04 -3.29 14.66
C VAL A 342 -1.45 -1.85 14.48
N HIS A 343 -1.73 -1.15 15.59
CA HIS A 343 -2.18 0.25 15.62
C HIS A 343 -3.68 0.41 15.29
N ASN A 344 -4.14 1.67 15.20
CA ASN A 344 -5.50 2.05 14.88
C ASN A 344 -5.54 3.30 14.01
N GLU A 345 -6.29 3.31 12.92
CA GLU A 345 -6.60 4.46 12.05
C GLU A 345 -5.42 5.42 11.78
N PRO A 346 -4.28 4.92 11.27
CA PRO A 346 -3.08 5.75 11.09
C PRO A 346 -3.24 6.87 10.07
N ASN A 347 -4.34 6.93 9.35
CA ASN A 347 -4.69 8.00 8.41
C ASN A 347 -5.46 9.15 9.06
N LEU A 348 -5.82 9.06 10.35
CA LEU A 348 -6.39 10.18 11.08
C LEU A 348 -5.31 11.18 11.49
N LYS A 349 -5.61 12.45 11.29
CA LYS A 349 -4.86 13.58 11.81
C LYS A 349 -5.76 14.30 12.78
N ILE A 350 -5.49 14.17 14.08
CA ILE A 350 -6.26 14.87 15.11
C ILE A 350 -5.42 16.02 15.63
N ASP A 351 -6.07 17.16 15.85
CA ASP A 351 -5.52 18.38 16.40
C ASP A 351 -4.76 18.14 17.72
N ASP A 352 -3.64 18.83 17.91
CA ASP A 352 -2.76 18.76 19.08
C ASP A 352 -3.47 19.00 20.43
N SER A 353 -4.72 19.47 20.42
CA SER A 353 -5.54 19.72 21.61
C SER A 353 -6.31 18.50 22.11
N ALA A 354 -6.51 17.47 21.29
CA ALA A 354 -7.14 16.22 21.70
C ALA A 354 -6.06 15.24 22.17
N GLU A 355 -6.19 14.76 23.39
CA GLU A 355 -5.26 13.82 24.01
C GLU A 355 -4.97 12.59 23.12
N GLY A 356 -3.98 12.75 22.28
CA GLY A 356 -3.28 11.67 21.64
C GLY A 356 -3.86 11.12 20.41
N MET A 357 -3.42 11.38 19.34
CA MET A 357 -3.21 10.54 18.15
C MET A 357 -3.05 11.41 16.91
N TRP A 358 -2.08 11.15 16.06
CA TRP A 358 -2.26 10.85 14.67
C TRP A 358 -1.69 11.80 13.61
N ASP A 359 -0.95 12.80 13.90
CA ASP A 359 -0.14 13.49 12.89
C ASP A 359 1.32 12.98 12.88
N VAL A 360 1.47 11.64 13.01
CA VAL A 360 2.78 11.01 13.15
C VAL A 360 3.40 10.74 11.80
N TRP A 361 2.60 10.26 10.85
CA TRP A 361 3.08 9.93 9.51
C TRP A 361 2.57 10.93 8.49
N LYS A 362 3.48 11.35 7.64
CA LYS A 362 3.20 12.29 6.56
C LYS A 362 2.25 11.69 5.52
N ASP A 363 2.43 10.41 5.24
CA ASP A 363 1.69 9.65 4.22
C ASP A 363 1.72 8.14 4.52
N GLY A 364 1.05 7.35 3.70
CA GLY A 364 1.01 5.90 3.85
C GLY A 364 2.37 5.22 3.65
N ALA A 365 3.29 5.82 2.89
CA ALA A 365 4.61 5.23 2.65
C ALA A 365 5.48 5.30 3.92
N GLU A 366 5.42 6.40 4.64
CA GLU A 366 6.12 6.55 5.93
C GLU A 366 5.53 5.60 6.98
N PHE A 367 4.21 5.50 7.06
CA PHE A 367 3.54 4.49 7.89
C PHE A 367 3.96 3.06 7.49
N GLY A 368 4.02 2.76 6.19
CA GLY A 368 4.43 1.46 5.69
C GLY A 368 5.81 1.06 6.18
N THR A 369 6.77 1.97 6.15
CA THR A 369 8.14 1.75 6.66
C THR A 369 8.16 1.51 8.17
N TRP A 370 7.38 2.28 8.92
CA TRP A 370 7.21 2.12 10.35
C TRP A 370 6.60 0.74 10.69
N PHE A 371 5.52 0.36 10.01
CA PHE A 371 4.84 -0.93 10.20
C PHE A 371 5.79 -2.11 10.00
N LEU A 372 6.57 -2.11 8.91
CA LEU A 372 7.57 -3.15 8.65
C LEU A 372 8.54 -3.31 9.81
N SER A 373 9.06 -2.19 10.32
CA SER A 373 10.03 -2.21 11.42
C SER A 373 9.43 -2.75 12.72
N VAL A 374 8.17 -2.41 13.01
CA VAL A 374 7.44 -2.91 14.18
C VAL A 374 7.16 -4.41 14.06
N VAL A 375 6.56 -4.84 12.94
CA VAL A 375 6.18 -6.24 12.73
C VAL A 375 7.40 -7.17 12.70
N ALA A 376 8.51 -6.74 12.11
CA ALA A 376 9.74 -7.53 12.11
C ALA A 376 10.25 -7.85 13.53
N GLN A 377 10.11 -6.91 14.46
CA GLN A 377 10.52 -7.12 15.86
C GLN A 377 9.47 -7.93 16.64
N LEU A 378 8.18 -7.68 16.41
CA LEU A 378 7.10 -8.47 17.02
C LEU A 378 7.18 -9.96 16.62
N ARG A 379 7.52 -10.26 15.37
CA ARG A 379 7.71 -11.65 14.89
C ARG A 379 8.89 -12.36 15.57
N GLN A 380 9.91 -11.63 15.99
CA GLN A 380 11.00 -12.22 16.79
C GLN A 380 10.53 -12.61 18.19
N LEU A 381 9.63 -11.84 18.78
CA LEU A 381 9.07 -12.10 20.10
C LEU A 381 7.94 -13.14 20.07
N MET A 382 7.17 -13.16 18.99
CA MET A 382 5.96 -13.96 18.82
C MET A 382 5.95 -14.65 17.43
N PRO A 383 6.78 -15.72 17.23
CA PRO A 383 7.02 -16.28 15.87
C PRO A 383 5.78 -16.85 15.18
N GLU A 384 4.78 -17.33 15.93
CA GLU A 384 3.55 -17.91 15.38
C GLU A 384 2.41 -16.89 15.30
N ALA A 385 2.64 -15.64 15.69
CA ALA A 385 1.62 -14.61 15.65
C ALA A 385 1.42 -14.08 14.21
N GLN A 386 0.18 -13.70 13.93
CA GLN A 386 -0.24 -13.06 12.70
C GLN A 386 -0.54 -11.58 12.98
N PHE A 387 -0.03 -10.71 12.12
CA PHE A 387 -0.12 -9.28 12.28
C PHE A 387 -0.95 -8.63 11.18
N GLY A 388 -2.03 -7.96 11.56
CA GLY A 388 -2.95 -7.30 10.64
C GLY A 388 -2.53 -5.87 10.32
N TYR A 389 -2.67 -5.49 9.05
CA TYR A 389 -2.69 -4.09 8.65
C TYR A 389 -3.90 -3.42 9.33
N PRO A 390 -3.74 -2.29 10.03
CA PRO A 390 -4.80 -1.71 10.84
C PRO A 390 -5.97 -1.19 10.02
N GLY A 391 -7.17 -1.20 10.62
CA GLY A 391 -8.32 -0.50 10.08
C GLY A 391 -8.03 0.98 9.90
N LEU A 392 -8.37 1.52 8.73
CA LEU A 392 -8.28 2.94 8.43
C LEU A 392 -9.62 3.63 8.73
N SER A 393 -9.56 4.89 9.16
CA SER A 393 -10.76 5.73 9.24
C SER A 393 -11.36 5.88 7.85
N PRO A 394 -12.57 5.37 7.60
CA PRO A 394 -13.18 5.39 6.28
C PRO A 394 -13.72 6.78 5.91
N GLY A 395 -14.03 6.98 4.62
CA GLY A 395 -14.62 8.20 4.09
C GLY A 395 -13.62 9.02 3.25
N HIS A 396 -13.97 10.30 3.03
CA HIS A 396 -13.18 11.17 2.16
C HIS A 396 -12.06 11.91 2.91
N TYR A 397 -11.10 12.44 2.14
CA TYR A 397 -10.10 13.36 2.67
C TYR A 397 -10.76 14.57 3.36
N ILE A 398 -10.30 14.86 4.57
CA ILE A 398 -10.71 16.06 5.32
C ILE A 398 -9.44 16.80 5.74
N PRO A 399 -9.19 18.02 5.23
CA PRO A 399 -7.98 18.78 5.58
C PRO A 399 -7.79 18.91 7.10
N GLY A 400 -6.59 18.58 7.59
CA GLY A 400 -6.26 18.68 9.01
C GLY A 400 -6.85 17.57 9.90
N VAL A 401 -7.75 16.71 9.39
CA VAL A 401 -8.43 15.68 10.17
C VAL A 401 -8.13 14.27 9.66
N ARG A 402 -8.31 14.02 8.38
CA ARG A 402 -8.19 12.67 7.82
C ARG A 402 -7.52 12.68 6.47
N TYR A 403 -6.44 11.92 6.33
CA TYR A 403 -5.84 11.61 5.03
C TYR A 403 -6.78 10.68 4.24
N ASP A 404 -6.82 10.82 2.92
CA ASP A 404 -7.63 9.94 2.07
C ASP A 404 -7.26 8.46 2.31
N PRO A 405 -8.19 7.62 2.79
CA PRO A 405 -7.86 6.25 3.20
C PRO A 405 -7.44 5.37 2.03
N ILE A 406 -8.01 5.57 0.83
CA ILE A 406 -7.63 4.76 -0.34
C ILE A 406 -6.22 5.12 -0.79
N ARG A 407 -5.89 6.39 -0.81
CA ARG A 407 -4.56 6.86 -1.12
C ARG A 407 -3.55 6.39 -0.08
N PHE A 408 -3.86 6.55 1.22
CA PHE A 408 -3.00 6.10 2.32
C PHE A 408 -2.74 4.59 2.26
N PHE A 409 -3.78 3.79 2.01
CA PHE A 409 -3.67 2.35 1.84
C PHE A 409 -2.76 1.96 0.66
N ASN A 410 -2.92 2.63 -0.48
CA ASN A 410 -2.10 2.37 -1.67
C ASN A 410 -0.64 2.80 -1.47
N GLU A 411 -0.40 3.91 -0.79
CA GLU A 411 0.95 4.39 -0.46
C GLU A 411 1.65 3.47 0.55
N SER A 412 0.90 2.86 1.48
CA SER A 412 1.42 1.92 2.48
C SER A 412 1.51 0.47 1.98
N TRP A 413 1.58 0.25 0.66
CA TRP A 413 1.56 -1.06 0.04
C TRP A 413 2.57 -2.07 0.63
N VAL A 414 3.72 -1.61 1.11
CA VAL A 414 4.73 -2.47 1.76
C VAL A 414 4.19 -3.07 3.06
N ALA A 415 3.48 -2.28 3.87
CA ALA A 415 2.81 -2.76 5.08
C ALA A 415 1.66 -3.71 4.74
N VAL A 416 0.84 -3.37 3.74
CA VAL A 416 -0.27 -4.20 3.27
C VAL A 416 0.23 -5.57 2.80
N ASN A 417 1.35 -5.61 2.09
CA ASN A 417 1.92 -6.88 1.61
C ASN A 417 2.55 -7.70 2.75
N GLU A 418 3.17 -7.05 3.73
CA GLU A 418 3.78 -7.73 4.87
C GLU A 418 2.75 -8.26 5.87
N ALA A 419 1.62 -7.59 6.04
CA ALA A 419 0.56 -8.00 6.95
C ALA A 419 -0.01 -9.36 6.58
N ASP A 420 -0.38 -10.16 7.58
CA ASP A 420 -0.99 -11.49 7.38
C ASP A 420 -2.47 -11.38 7.01
N PHE A 421 -3.16 -10.34 7.48
CA PHE A 421 -4.56 -10.02 7.18
C PHE A 421 -4.78 -8.51 7.13
N ILE A 422 -5.93 -8.08 6.63
CA ILE A 422 -6.31 -6.66 6.53
C ILE A 422 -7.48 -6.39 7.45
N CYS A 423 -7.33 -5.37 8.30
CA CYS A 423 -8.42 -4.84 9.09
C CYS A 423 -9.18 -3.75 8.33
N ALA A 424 -10.48 -3.67 8.54
CA ALA A 424 -11.35 -2.65 7.97
C ALA A 424 -12.24 -2.04 9.04
N HIS A 425 -12.52 -0.74 8.91
CA HIS A 425 -13.56 -0.06 9.67
C HIS A 425 -14.71 0.29 8.74
N CYS A 426 -15.93 0.03 9.18
CA CYS A 426 -17.14 0.20 8.38
C CYS A 426 -18.22 0.88 9.21
N TYR A 427 -18.52 2.13 8.90
CA TYR A 427 -19.48 2.94 9.64
C TYR A 427 -20.58 3.46 8.73
N TRP A 428 -21.77 3.61 9.28
CA TRP A 428 -22.93 4.18 8.58
C TRP A 428 -23.78 5.00 9.55
N VAL A 429 -24.58 5.91 9.05
CA VAL A 429 -25.52 6.75 9.85
C VAL A 429 -26.99 6.48 9.52
N THR A 430 -27.29 5.94 8.35
CA THR A 430 -28.64 5.53 7.94
C THR A 430 -28.67 4.07 7.52
N GLY A 431 -29.80 3.38 7.71
CA GLY A 431 -29.89 1.93 7.49
C GLY A 431 -29.58 1.48 6.05
N ASP A 432 -29.85 2.30 5.04
CA ASP A 432 -29.53 2.02 3.64
C ASP A 432 -28.01 2.04 3.37
N GLN A 433 -27.24 2.78 4.15
CA GLN A 433 -25.78 2.85 4.02
C GLN A 433 -25.07 1.56 4.42
N ILE A 434 -25.73 0.63 5.10
CA ILE A 434 -25.20 -0.71 5.39
C ILE A 434 -24.71 -1.40 4.10
N TYR A 435 -25.40 -1.21 2.98
CA TYR A 435 -25.14 -1.84 1.69
C TYR A 435 -24.27 -0.98 0.76
N SER A 436 -23.89 0.22 1.19
CA SER A 436 -23.04 1.13 0.41
C SER A 436 -21.56 0.78 0.54
N GLU A 437 -20.84 0.75 -0.58
CA GLU A 437 -19.38 0.59 -0.59
C GLU A 437 -18.60 1.79 -0.04
N ASP A 438 -19.26 2.92 0.13
CA ASP A 438 -18.69 4.10 0.81
C ASP A 438 -18.87 4.07 2.34
N ASN A 439 -19.62 3.09 2.87
CA ASN A 439 -20.00 2.98 4.27
C ASN A 439 -19.87 1.52 4.79
N GLY A 440 -20.97 0.81 5.00
CA GLY A 440 -20.99 -0.53 5.56
C GLY A 440 -20.22 -1.58 4.74
N GLN A 441 -20.17 -1.44 3.43
CA GLN A 441 -19.44 -2.34 2.56
C GLN A 441 -18.03 -1.82 2.19
N TRP A 442 -17.48 -0.88 2.94
CA TRP A 442 -16.16 -0.29 2.69
C TRP A 442 -15.04 -1.33 2.54
N TYR A 443 -15.08 -2.40 3.29
CA TYR A 443 -14.11 -3.51 3.27
C TYR A 443 -13.92 -4.15 1.88
N LYS A 444 -14.91 -4.07 0.99
CA LYS A 444 -14.82 -4.60 -0.38
C LYS A 444 -13.72 -3.96 -1.21
N ARG A 445 -13.29 -2.76 -0.86
CA ARG A 445 -12.18 -2.05 -1.50
C ARG A 445 -10.84 -2.77 -1.32
N TYR A 446 -10.76 -3.71 -0.38
CA TYR A 446 -9.55 -4.48 -0.07
C TYR A 446 -9.51 -5.86 -0.71
N TYR A 447 -10.56 -6.31 -1.40
CA TYR A 447 -10.64 -7.63 -2.02
C TYR A 447 -9.51 -7.94 -3.00
N SER A 448 -9.03 -6.94 -3.71
CA SER A 448 -7.93 -7.09 -4.69
C SER A 448 -6.60 -7.51 -4.07
N LYS A 449 -6.48 -7.52 -2.74
CA LYS A 449 -5.24 -7.89 -2.05
C LYS A 449 -5.12 -9.37 -1.75
N ASN A 450 -6.18 -10.14 -1.97
CA ASN A 450 -6.21 -11.59 -1.79
C ASN A 450 -5.73 -12.06 -0.40
N LYS A 451 -6.08 -11.28 0.63
CA LYS A 451 -5.76 -11.53 2.03
C LYS A 451 -7.04 -11.66 2.85
N PRO A 452 -7.03 -12.39 3.98
CA PRO A 452 -8.16 -12.41 4.89
C PRO A 452 -8.54 -10.99 5.31
N ILE A 453 -9.83 -10.69 5.33
CA ILE A 453 -10.36 -9.40 5.79
C ILE A 453 -11.09 -9.62 7.11
N MET A 454 -10.77 -8.78 8.10
CA MET A 454 -11.49 -8.67 9.36
C MET A 454 -12.04 -7.26 9.48
N ILE A 455 -13.36 -7.14 9.71
CA ILE A 455 -13.97 -5.84 9.99
C ILE A 455 -13.79 -5.59 11.47
N THR A 456 -12.70 -4.94 11.83
CA THR A 456 -12.31 -4.78 13.24
C THR A 456 -13.08 -3.71 13.99
N GLU A 457 -13.84 -2.90 13.28
CA GLU A 457 -14.86 -2.02 13.83
C GLU A 457 -15.99 -1.79 12.83
N PHE A 458 -17.20 -1.89 13.31
CA PHE A 458 -18.37 -1.35 12.63
C PHE A 458 -19.41 -0.84 13.64
N SER A 459 -20.11 0.22 13.30
CA SER A 459 -21.28 0.68 14.04
C SER A 459 -22.08 1.72 13.27
N ASN A 460 -23.23 2.10 13.86
CA ASN A 460 -23.92 3.33 13.55
C ASN A 460 -23.59 4.37 14.63
N PRO A 461 -22.70 5.35 14.37
CA PRO A 461 -22.28 6.33 15.36
C PRO A 461 -23.28 7.48 15.56
N SER A 462 -24.44 7.47 14.89
CA SER A 462 -25.45 8.52 15.07
C SER A 462 -26.07 8.48 16.47
N PRO A 463 -26.03 9.56 17.24
CA PRO A 463 -26.72 9.63 18.54
C PRO A 463 -28.25 9.67 18.39
N ASP A 464 -28.76 10.01 17.20
CA ASP A 464 -30.18 10.15 16.94
C ASP A 464 -30.88 8.81 16.64
N VAL A 465 -30.11 7.74 16.36
CA VAL A 465 -30.66 6.41 16.10
C VAL A 465 -30.75 5.63 17.41
N PRO A 466 -31.97 5.16 17.80
CA PRO A 466 -32.16 4.37 19.00
C PRO A 466 -31.33 3.09 19.00
N LYS A 467 -30.85 2.65 20.17
CA LYS A 467 -30.02 1.43 20.30
C LYS A 467 -30.75 0.17 19.79
N HIS A 468 -32.03 0.06 19.99
CA HIS A 468 -32.85 -1.03 19.42
C HIS A 468 -32.74 -1.09 17.89
N GLU A 469 -32.88 0.05 17.22
CA GLU A 469 -32.76 0.13 15.75
C GLU A 469 -31.33 -0.19 15.30
N LYS A 470 -30.32 0.28 16.05
CA LYS A 470 -28.91 -0.13 15.78
C LYS A 470 -28.75 -1.65 15.88
N GLY A 471 -29.37 -2.29 16.87
CA GLY A 471 -29.35 -3.74 17.02
C GLY A 471 -29.91 -4.46 15.79
N LEU A 472 -31.06 -4.01 15.25
CA LEU A 472 -31.61 -4.53 14.00
C LEU A 472 -30.67 -4.33 12.81
N GLN A 473 -30.08 -3.15 12.69
CA GLN A 473 -29.07 -2.85 11.66
C GLN A 473 -27.84 -3.76 11.79
N TYR A 474 -27.38 -4.06 12.99
CA TYR A 474 -26.23 -4.95 13.20
C TYR A 474 -26.55 -6.40 12.79
N VAL A 475 -27.75 -6.88 13.06
CA VAL A 475 -28.22 -8.21 12.58
C VAL A 475 -28.21 -8.25 11.05
N ASP A 476 -28.76 -7.23 10.39
CA ASP A 476 -28.78 -7.13 8.93
C ASP A 476 -27.38 -7.02 8.36
N TYR A 477 -26.49 -6.27 9.03
CA TYR A 477 -25.11 -6.14 8.63
C TYR A 477 -24.37 -7.48 8.65
N TYR A 478 -24.43 -8.23 9.76
CA TYR A 478 -23.80 -9.55 9.84
C TYR A 478 -24.28 -10.49 8.73
N LYS A 479 -25.57 -10.46 8.41
CA LYS A 479 -26.15 -11.26 7.32
C LYS A 479 -25.70 -10.82 5.92
N SER A 480 -25.35 -9.56 5.76
CA SER A 480 -24.92 -8.97 4.47
C SER A 480 -23.45 -9.27 4.13
N LEU A 481 -22.65 -9.73 5.10
CA LEU A 481 -21.21 -9.88 4.93
C LEU A 481 -20.86 -11.10 4.09
N ASN A 482 -19.88 -10.90 3.18
CA ASN A 482 -19.37 -11.93 2.31
C ASN A 482 -17.85 -11.86 2.23
N ASN A 483 -17.17 -13.00 2.24
CA ASN A 483 -15.71 -13.11 2.20
C ASN A 483 -14.98 -12.32 3.30
N VAL A 484 -15.58 -12.24 4.48
CA VAL A 484 -15.04 -11.63 5.69
C VAL A 484 -14.88 -12.71 6.75
N HIS A 485 -13.72 -12.79 7.38
CA HIS A 485 -13.47 -13.78 8.44
C HIS A 485 -14.29 -13.51 9.69
N SER A 486 -14.24 -12.27 10.18
CA SER A 486 -14.92 -11.83 11.39
C SER A 486 -15.26 -10.35 11.31
N ALA A 487 -16.34 -9.95 11.96
CA ALA A 487 -16.75 -8.57 12.06
C ALA A 487 -17.09 -8.23 13.51
N TYR A 488 -16.53 -7.14 14.00
CA TYR A 488 -16.63 -6.73 15.40
C TYR A 488 -17.47 -5.46 15.52
N SER A 489 -18.64 -5.58 16.15
CA SER A 489 -19.43 -4.41 16.48
C SER A 489 -18.71 -3.56 17.53
N PHE A 490 -18.58 -2.30 17.28
CA PHE A 490 -18.05 -1.29 18.18
C PHE A 490 -19.22 -0.73 18.97
N LEU A 491 -19.36 -0.87 20.32
CA LEU A 491 -18.51 -1.62 21.23
C LEU A 491 -19.34 -2.12 22.42
N SER A 492 -18.74 -2.91 23.35
CA SER A 492 -19.48 -3.42 24.51
C SER A 492 -19.82 -2.30 25.51
N THR A 493 -18.80 -1.55 25.94
CA THR A 493 -18.93 -0.47 26.94
C THR A 493 -17.90 0.65 26.70
N ALA A 494 -18.19 1.85 27.18
CA ALA A 494 -17.30 3.00 27.16
C ALA A 494 -17.53 3.91 28.36
N SER A 495 -16.46 4.55 28.86
CA SER A 495 -16.53 5.50 29.97
C SER A 495 -17.12 6.85 29.57
N SER A 496 -16.84 7.32 28.35
CA SER A 496 -17.36 8.58 27.80
C SER A 496 -17.30 8.58 26.26
N GLY A 497 -17.98 9.54 25.64
CA GLY A 497 -17.90 9.82 24.20
C GLY A 497 -18.67 8.85 23.28
N PHE A 498 -18.63 7.57 23.54
CA PHE A 498 -19.20 6.54 22.68
C PHE A 498 -20.43 5.84 23.27
N GLN A 499 -21.03 6.38 24.34
CA GLN A 499 -22.14 5.72 25.06
C GLN A 499 -23.36 5.41 24.17
N HIS A 500 -23.57 6.18 23.12
CA HIS A 500 -24.64 5.98 22.14
C HIS A 500 -24.38 4.79 21.18
N GLU A 501 -23.14 4.26 21.16
CA GLU A 501 -22.76 3.10 20.37
C GLU A 501 -22.63 1.81 21.20
N THR A 502 -22.63 1.93 22.54
CA THR A 502 -22.43 0.77 23.42
C THR A 502 -23.62 -0.17 23.45
N TRP A 503 -23.35 -1.46 23.59
CA TRP A 503 -24.37 -2.49 23.77
C TRP A 503 -24.93 -2.53 25.19
N HIS A 504 -24.12 -2.16 26.17
CA HIS A 504 -24.52 -2.15 27.56
C HIS A 504 -25.78 -1.28 27.79
N GLY A 505 -26.72 -1.81 28.56
CA GLY A 505 -27.98 -1.13 28.85
C GLY A 505 -28.96 -1.06 27.66
N SER A 506 -28.84 -1.98 26.68
CA SER A 506 -29.73 -2.10 25.54
C SER A 506 -30.09 -3.57 25.25
N ASP A 507 -30.98 -3.79 24.28
CA ASP A 507 -31.38 -5.11 23.80
C ASP A 507 -30.59 -5.60 22.58
N ILE A 508 -29.51 -4.92 22.21
CA ILE A 508 -28.68 -5.28 21.04
C ILE A 508 -28.18 -6.74 21.17
N ALA A 509 -27.72 -7.16 22.35
CA ALA A 509 -27.24 -8.51 22.57
C ALA A 509 -28.32 -9.56 22.31
N THR A 510 -29.55 -9.33 22.79
CA THR A 510 -30.72 -10.19 22.54
C THR A 510 -31.02 -10.30 21.04
N LEU A 511 -31.08 -9.16 20.34
CA LEU A 511 -31.36 -9.12 18.90
C LEU A 511 -30.30 -9.87 18.10
N VAL A 512 -29.01 -9.62 18.38
CA VAL A 512 -27.89 -10.31 17.71
C VAL A 512 -27.91 -11.81 18.04
N GLY A 513 -28.23 -12.20 19.28
CA GLY A 513 -28.33 -13.61 19.70
C GLY A 513 -29.45 -14.38 19.00
N GLN A 514 -30.49 -13.68 18.54
CA GLN A 514 -31.64 -14.24 17.79
C GLN A 514 -31.49 -14.16 16.28
N ARG A 515 -30.31 -13.77 15.76
CA ARG A 515 -30.06 -13.54 14.31
C ARG A 515 -30.43 -14.70 13.39
N ASP A 516 -30.38 -15.93 13.88
CA ASP A 516 -30.69 -17.14 13.11
C ASP A 516 -32.14 -17.63 13.24
N GLY A 517 -33.02 -16.81 13.85
CA GLY A 517 -34.44 -17.13 13.99
C GLY A 517 -34.76 -18.19 15.02
N SER A 518 -33.90 -18.41 16.01
CA SER A 518 -34.07 -19.36 17.13
C SER A 518 -34.40 -18.64 18.43
#